data_5b1816561deeb6e466656357e1417f49
#
_entry.id   5b1816561deeb6e466656357e1417f49
#
_cell.length_a   1.000
_cell.length_b   1.000
_cell.length_c   1.000
_cell.angle_alpha   90.00
_cell.angle_beta   90.00
_cell.angle_gamma   90.00
#
_symmetry.space_group_name_H-M   'P 1'
#
loop_
_entity.id
_entity.type
_entity.pdbx_description
1 polymer ?
#
loop_
_entity_poly.entity_id
_entity_poly.type
_entity_poly.pdbx_seq_one_letter_code
_entity_poly.pdbx_strand_id
1 'polypeptide(L)'
;MKVQGSKWKVFCTFAPMKEAKIINDPVFGFIKIPRGLLYGIVEHPLFQRLNRINQLGLASVVYPGARHTRFQHSLGAFHLMSEAIVSLQQKGIFIFDAEAEAVQAAILMHDIGHGPFSHVLENTLIHGISHEDISLLMMEEINSCFNGQLNLAISVFKGDYPKNFLHQLISSQLDMDRLDYLRRDSFYTGVTEGNIGSARIIKMLNVVNDTLVVDQKGIYSLENYLTTRRLMYWQVYLHRTCVAYEKVLVNMLTRAKDLIKAGQDVFASPSLHYFLSNDVDAQWFSKHPEALRNYEELDDSDIWSAMKVWKHHEDKILSTLATDMLDRRIFKVEVHEDPIPEERIEGLHIKIAQQLDIPVEDAHYLMNVSTISKDMYNVEDDSIAILDKNGEITDISEASELLNVQLLSKKIRKYYLCYQRFE
;
A
#
# COMPACT_ATOMS: atom_id res chain seq x y z
N MET A 1 21.74 -22.95 -23.92
CA MET A 1 20.79 -23.79 -23.16
C MET A 1 19.42 -23.16 -23.28
N LYS A 2 18.44 -23.84 -23.89
CA LYS A 2 17.08 -23.30 -24.02
C LYS A 2 16.38 -23.40 -22.68
N VAL A 3 16.08 -22.27 -22.06
CA VAL A 3 15.22 -22.20 -20.85
C VAL A 3 13.80 -22.43 -21.36
N GLN A 4 13.22 -23.56 -21.00
CA GLN A 4 11.80 -23.87 -21.23
C GLN A 4 11.00 -22.96 -20.29
N GLY A 5 10.19 -22.06 -20.87
CA GLY A 5 9.19 -21.30 -20.12
C GLY A 5 8.21 -22.28 -19.45
N SER A 6 8.04 -22.14 -18.15
CA SER A 6 7.08 -22.90 -17.36
C SER A 6 5.66 -22.52 -17.78
N LYS A 7 5.09 -23.32 -18.69
CA LYS A 7 3.66 -23.23 -19.03
C LYS A 7 2.85 -23.79 -17.87
N TRP A 8 2.42 -22.95 -16.97
CA TRP A 8 1.35 -23.30 -16.02
C TRP A 8 0.05 -23.45 -16.81
N LYS A 9 -0.32 -24.68 -17.10
CA LYS A 9 -1.66 -25.00 -17.61
C LYS A 9 -2.61 -25.01 -16.41
N VAL A 10 -3.29 -23.90 -16.18
CA VAL A 10 -4.47 -23.91 -15.31
C VAL A 10 -5.55 -24.73 -16.06
N PHE A 11 -5.83 -25.91 -15.58
CA PHE A 11 -6.93 -26.75 -16.11
C PHE A 11 -8.25 -26.15 -15.62
N CYS A 12 -8.82 -25.22 -16.36
CA CYS A 12 -10.22 -24.82 -16.19
C CYS A 12 -11.13 -25.94 -16.71
N THR A 13 -11.32 -26.98 -15.92
CA THR A 13 -12.45 -27.90 -16.14
C THR A 13 -13.68 -27.29 -15.46
N PHE A 14 -14.67 -26.89 -16.27
CA PHE A 14 -16.01 -26.55 -15.78
C PHE A 14 -16.63 -27.77 -15.12
N ALA A 15 -16.40 -27.92 -13.81
CA ALA A 15 -17.15 -28.84 -12.97
C ALA A 15 -18.44 -28.15 -12.50
N PRO A 16 -19.55 -28.88 -12.27
CA PRO A 16 -20.82 -28.30 -11.82
C PRO A 16 -20.59 -27.48 -10.54
N MET A 17 -21.39 -26.39 -10.39
CA MET A 17 -21.30 -25.39 -9.33
C MET A 17 -20.89 -25.98 -7.98
N LYS A 18 -19.60 -25.98 -7.70
CA LYS A 18 -19.09 -26.26 -6.34
C LYS A 18 -19.40 -25.05 -5.48
N GLU A 19 -19.77 -25.32 -4.21
CA GLU A 19 -19.95 -24.28 -3.20
C GLU A 19 -18.78 -23.28 -3.17
N ALA A 20 -19.08 -22.01 -2.87
CA ALA A 20 -18.06 -20.97 -2.75
C ALA A 20 -16.96 -21.40 -1.76
N LYS A 21 -15.73 -20.97 -2.00
CA LYS A 21 -14.64 -21.13 -1.03
C LYS A 21 -14.87 -20.18 0.13
N ILE A 22 -14.81 -20.71 1.35
CA ILE A 22 -14.90 -19.92 2.57
C ILE A 22 -13.50 -19.73 3.15
N ILE A 23 -13.15 -18.47 3.47
CA ILE A 23 -11.92 -18.11 4.15
C ILE A 23 -12.28 -17.40 5.46
N ASN A 24 -11.64 -17.80 6.56
CA ASN A 24 -11.79 -17.12 7.84
C ASN A 24 -10.93 -15.85 7.87
N ASP A 25 -11.56 -14.73 8.13
CA ASP A 25 -10.89 -13.44 8.32
C ASP A 25 -11.19 -12.90 9.73
N PRO A 26 -10.20 -12.45 10.49
CA PRO A 26 -10.40 -12.01 11.87
C PRO A 26 -11.19 -10.70 11.99
N VAL A 27 -11.29 -9.91 10.91
CA VAL A 27 -11.99 -8.61 10.88
C VAL A 27 -13.45 -8.75 10.42
N PHE A 28 -13.69 -9.60 9.39
CA PHE A 28 -15.00 -9.76 8.75
C PHE A 28 -15.65 -11.13 8.96
N GLY A 29 -14.95 -12.06 9.61
CA GLY A 29 -15.46 -13.42 9.81
C GLY A 29 -15.29 -14.27 8.57
N PHE A 30 -16.39 -14.74 7.98
CA PHE A 30 -16.35 -15.66 6.84
C PHE A 30 -16.47 -14.91 5.51
N ILE A 31 -15.37 -14.85 4.78
CA ILE A 31 -15.33 -14.32 3.41
C ILE A 31 -15.64 -15.45 2.44
N LYS A 32 -16.65 -15.27 1.58
CA LYS A 32 -17.07 -16.23 0.56
C LYS A 32 -16.57 -15.81 -0.80
N ILE A 33 -15.75 -16.63 -1.44
CA ILE A 33 -15.22 -16.37 -2.78
C ILE A 33 -15.90 -17.32 -3.77
N PRO A 34 -16.62 -16.79 -4.78
CA PRO A 34 -17.21 -17.60 -5.84
C PRO A 34 -16.15 -18.45 -6.55
N ARG A 35 -16.46 -19.70 -6.86
CA ARG A 35 -15.61 -20.54 -7.69
C ARG A 35 -15.58 -20.01 -9.12
N GLY A 36 -14.53 -20.29 -9.85
CA GLY A 36 -14.32 -19.79 -11.21
C GLY A 36 -13.24 -18.73 -11.26
N LEU A 37 -13.47 -17.63 -11.97
CA LEU A 37 -12.48 -16.58 -12.23
C LEU A 37 -11.91 -15.97 -10.92
N LEU A 38 -12.77 -15.55 -10.00
CA LEU A 38 -12.36 -14.90 -8.75
C LEU A 38 -11.51 -15.83 -7.85
N TYR A 39 -11.93 -17.08 -7.70
CA TYR A 39 -11.13 -18.05 -6.95
C TYR A 39 -9.83 -18.40 -7.67
N GLY A 40 -9.85 -18.46 -9.01
CA GLY A 40 -8.65 -18.65 -9.82
C GLY A 40 -7.62 -17.54 -9.64
N ILE A 41 -8.06 -16.28 -9.52
CA ILE A 41 -7.18 -15.14 -9.17
C ILE A 41 -6.55 -15.37 -7.80
N VAL A 42 -7.35 -15.74 -6.80
CA VAL A 42 -6.85 -15.97 -5.44
C VAL A 42 -5.81 -17.10 -5.40
N GLU A 43 -5.96 -18.16 -6.20
CA GLU A 43 -4.98 -19.26 -6.30
C GLU A 43 -3.77 -18.93 -7.16
N HIS A 44 -3.78 -17.81 -7.91
CA HIS A 44 -2.68 -17.45 -8.80
C HIS A 44 -1.42 -17.10 -7.99
N PRO A 45 -0.22 -17.55 -8.41
CA PRO A 45 1.04 -17.33 -7.68
C PRO A 45 1.32 -15.85 -7.40
N LEU A 46 1.05 -14.95 -8.34
CA LEU A 46 1.22 -13.51 -8.14
C LEU A 46 0.32 -12.96 -7.03
N PHE A 47 -0.91 -13.44 -6.92
CA PHE A 47 -1.80 -13.07 -5.82
C PHE A 47 -1.35 -13.71 -4.50
N GLN A 48 -0.89 -14.97 -4.51
CA GLN A 48 -0.37 -15.65 -3.33
C GLN A 48 0.90 -14.99 -2.77
N ARG A 49 1.68 -14.28 -3.61
CA ARG A 49 2.83 -13.46 -3.19
C ARG A 49 2.45 -12.46 -2.10
N LEU A 50 1.24 -11.89 -2.14
CA LEU A 50 0.73 -10.94 -1.16
C LEU A 50 0.69 -11.49 0.28
N ASN A 51 0.69 -12.82 0.47
CA ASN A 51 0.84 -13.45 1.79
C ASN A 51 2.21 -13.20 2.44
N ARG A 52 3.21 -12.83 1.66
CA ARG A 52 4.59 -12.62 2.12
C ARG A 52 4.98 -11.15 2.18
N ILE A 53 4.00 -10.25 1.97
CA ILE A 53 4.18 -8.79 2.03
C ILE A 53 3.27 -8.24 3.13
N ASN A 54 3.86 -7.65 4.15
CA ASN A 54 3.11 -7.03 5.24
C ASN A 54 2.41 -5.75 4.77
N GLN A 55 1.14 -5.57 5.14
CA GLN A 55 0.34 -4.38 4.80
C GLN A 55 0.96 -3.08 5.32
N LEU A 56 1.37 -3.08 6.59
CA LEU A 56 1.91 -1.91 7.27
C LEU A 56 3.45 -1.90 7.33
N GLY A 57 4.11 -2.67 6.48
CA GLY A 57 5.56 -2.70 6.39
C GLY A 57 6.24 -2.86 7.75
N LEU A 58 6.92 -1.82 8.22
CA LEU A 58 7.69 -1.82 9.48
C LEU A 58 6.90 -1.37 10.72
N ALA A 59 5.60 -1.09 10.62
CA ALA A 59 4.80 -0.59 11.74
C ALA A 59 4.77 -1.54 12.96
N SER A 60 5.07 -2.83 12.75
CA SER A 60 5.19 -3.81 13.84
C SER A 60 6.29 -3.47 14.86
N VAL A 61 7.20 -2.55 14.55
CA VAL A 61 8.20 -2.02 15.50
C VAL A 61 7.55 -1.26 16.65
N VAL A 62 6.38 -0.65 16.41
CA VAL A 62 5.57 0.08 17.39
C VAL A 62 4.35 -0.74 17.82
N TYR A 63 3.69 -1.36 16.85
CA TYR A 63 2.47 -2.14 17.01
C TYR A 63 2.75 -3.63 16.75
N PRO A 64 3.15 -4.42 17.75
CA PRO A 64 3.59 -5.82 17.52
C PRO A 64 2.56 -6.71 16.83
N GLY A 65 1.26 -6.39 16.97
CA GLY A 65 0.15 -7.07 16.30
C GLY A 65 0.01 -6.74 14.81
N ALA A 66 0.61 -5.66 14.32
CA ALA A 66 0.51 -5.19 12.93
C ALA A 66 1.36 -6.05 11.98
N ARG A 67 0.92 -7.30 11.79
CA ARG A 67 1.60 -8.31 10.95
C ARG A 67 0.70 -8.93 9.90
N HIS A 68 -0.47 -8.34 9.68
CA HIS A 68 -1.35 -8.74 8.61
C HIS A 68 -0.75 -8.40 7.24
N THR A 69 -1.14 -9.20 6.27
CA THR A 69 -0.55 -9.16 4.93
C THR A 69 -1.48 -8.44 3.95
N ARG A 70 -0.94 -8.03 2.80
CA ARG A 70 -1.72 -7.49 1.69
C ARG A 70 -2.73 -8.49 1.15
N PHE A 71 -2.44 -9.78 1.24
CA PHE A 71 -3.41 -10.83 0.91
C PHE A 71 -4.69 -10.73 1.75
N GLN A 72 -4.56 -10.57 3.08
CA GLN A 72 -5.70 -10.42 3.97
C GLN A 72 -6.48 -9.13 3.69
N HIS A 73 -5.76 -8.03 3.38
CA HIS A 73 -6.36 -6.78 2.97
C HIS A 73 -7.16 -6.93 1.67
N SER A 74 -6.56 -7.46 0.61
CA SER A 74 -7.25 -7.66 -0.67
C SER A 74 -8.52 -8.51 -0.55
N LEU A 75 -8.49 -9.55 0.30
CA LEU A 75 -9.69 -10.34 0.58
C LEU A 75 -10.77 -9.56 1.35
N GLY A 76 -10.37 -8.69 2.27
CA GLY A 76 -11.31 -7.85 3.02
C GLY A 76 -11.93 -6.76 2.13
N ALA A 77 -11.13 -6.11 1.29
CA ALA A 77 -11.60 -5.16 0.30
C ALA A 77 -12.60 -5.82 -0.69
N PHE A 78 -12.29 -7.04 -1.14
CA PHE A 78 -13.21 -7.85 -1.93
C PHE A 78 -14.54 -8.14 -1.20
N HIS A 79 -14.49 -8.47 0.09
CA HIS A 79 -15.69 -8.70 0.89
C HIS A 79 -16.57 -7.45 0.93
N LEU A 80 -15.98 -6.30 1.23
CA LEU A 80 -16.71 -5.02 1.25
C LEU A 80 -17.25 -4.63 -0.12
N MET A 81 -16.51 -4.90 -1.20
CA MET A 81 -16.96 -4.70 -2.57
C MET A 81 -18.19 -5.55 -2.87
N SER A 82 -18.19 -6.82 -2.44
CA SER A 82 -19.36 -7.70 -2.64
C SER A 82 -20.59 -7.19 -1.89
N GLU A 83 -20.41 -6.66 -0.67
CA GLU A 83 -21.50 -6.04 0.09
C GLU A 83 -22.00 -4.74 -0.57
N ALA A 84 -21.09 -3.92 -1.11
CA ALA A 84 -21.44 -2.68 -1.81
C ALA A 84 -22.27 -2.94 -3.07
N ILE A 85 -21.87 -3.91 -3.89
CA ILE A 85 -22.61 -4.32 -5.09
C ILE A 85 -24.03 -4.75 -4.71
N VAL A 86 -24.17 -5.64 -3.74
CA VAL A 86 -25.49 -6.12 -3.28
C VAL A 86 -26.34 -4.95 -2.76
N SER A 87 -25.74 -4.03 -1.98
CA SER A 87 -26.44 -2.86 -1.45
C SER A 87 -26.94 -1.93 -2.56
N LEU A 88 -26.13 -1.66 -3.58
CA LEU A 88 -26.47 -0.81 -4.71
C LEU A 88 -27.57 -1.47 -5.58
N GLN A 89 -27.46 -2.76 -5.87
CA GLN A 89 -28.48 -3.51 -6.61
C GLN A 89 -29.83 -3.52 -5.88
N GLN A 90 -29.84 -3.64 -4.54
CA GLN A 90 -31.07 -3.54 -3.73
C GLN A 90 -31.72 -2.16 -3.80
N LYS A 91 -30.96 -1.11 -4.11
CA LYS A 91 -31.47 0.25 -4.35
C LYS A 91 -31.95 0.49 -5.81
N GLY A 92 -31.85 -0.54 -6.64
CA GLY A 92 -32.26 -0.47 -8.05
C GLY A 92 -31.19 0.03 -9.01
N ILE A 93 -29.94 0.17 -8.53
CA ILE A 93 -28.80 0.49 -9.41
C ILE A 93 -28.49 -0.73 -10.27
N PHE A 94 -28.53 -0.55 -11.57
CA PHE A 94 -28.34 -1.64 -12.51
C PHE A 94 -26.85 -1.95 -12.71
N ILE A 95 -26.43 -3.11 -12.21
CA ILE A 95 -25.08 -3.66 -12.35
C ILE A 95 -25.23 -5.05 -12.95
N PHE A 96 -24.67 -5.28 -14.14
CA PHE A 96 -24.64 -6.59 -14.79
C PHE A 96 -23.79 -7.58 -13.99
N ASP A 97 -24.08 -8.88 -14.09
CA ASP A 97 -23.27 -9.91 -13.44
C ASP A 97 -21.79 -9.84 -13.86
N ALA A 98 -21.54 -9.58 -15.16
CA ALA A 98 -20.18 -9.40 -15.67
C ALA A 98 -19.47 -8.16 -15.09
N GLU A 99 -20.20 -7.06 -14.86
CA GLU A 99 -19.67 -5.86 -14.19
C GLU A 99 -19.38 -6.13 -12.71
N ALA A 100 -20.28 -6.86 -12.04
CA ALA A 100 -20.07 -7.27 -10.65
C ALA A 100 -18.83 -8.15 -10.48
N GLU A 101 -18.64 -9.16 -11.33
CA GLU A 101 -17.46 -10.00 -11.34
C GLU A 101 -16.20 -9.21 -11.68
N ALA A 102 -16.28 -8.28 -12.64
CA ALA A 102 -15.14 -7.46 -13.05
C ALA A 102 -14.66 -6.51 -11.94
N VAL A 103 -15.57 -5.79 -11.25
CA VAL A 103 -15.17 -4.89 -10.17
C VAL A 103 -14.66 -5.67 -8.94
N GLN A 104 -15.22 -6.87 -8.68
CA GLN A 104 -14.70 -7.78 -7.67
C GLN A 104 -13.29 -8.31 -8.01
N ALA A 105 -13.03 -8.64 -9.28
CA ALA A 105 -11.70 -9.04 -9.73
C ALA A 105 -10.71 -7.86 -9.65
N ALA A 106 -11.13 -6.67 -10.02
CA ALA A 106 -10.31 -5.47 -9.97
C ALA A 106 -9.88 -5.14 -8.54
N ILE A 107 -10.80 -5.15 -7.56
CA ILE A 107 -10.47 -4.88 -6.16
C ILE A 107 -9.63 -6.00 -5.52
N LEU A 108 -9.76 -7.26 -5.94
CA LEU A 108 -8.85 -8.31 -5.49
C LEU A 108 -7.41 -8.00 -5.90
N MET A 109 -7.20 -7.48 -7.10
CA MET A 109 -5.87 -7.29 -7.70
C MET A 109 -5.32 -5.87 -7.53
N HIS A 110 -6.06 -4.91 -6.94
CA HIS A 110 -5.67 -3.50 -6.92
C HIS A 110 -4.27 -3.27 -6.32
N ASP A 111 -3.89 -4.05 -5.30
CA ASP A 111 -2.65 -3.96 -4.54
C ASP A 111 -1.57 -4.97 -4.99
N ILE A 112 -1.81 -5.73 -6.08
CA ILE A 112 -0.93 -6.84 -6.48
C ILE A 112 0.49 -6.37 -6.85
N GLY A 113 0.62 -5.13 -7.30
CA GLY A 113 1.87 -4.49 -7.69
C GLY A 113 2.70 -3.94 -6.54
N HIS A 114 2.25 -4.03 -5.29
CA HIS A 114 3.09 -3.61 -4.17
C HIS A 114 4.30 -4.51 -3.96
N GLY A 115 5.45 -3.90 -3.71
CA GLY A 115 6.69 -4.58 -3.29
C GLY A 115 6.84 -4.71 -1.78
N PRO A 116 7.90 -5.39 -1.31
CA PRO A 116 8.22 -5.47 0.11
C PRO A 116 8.44 -4.07 0.70
N PHE A 117 7.90 -3.85 1.91
CA PHE A 117 7.94 -2.56 2.59
C PHE A 117 7.43 -1.39 1.74
N SER A 118 6.64 -1.68 0.71
CA SER A 118 5.88 -0.75 -0.14
C SER A 118 6.67 0.49 -0.57
N HIS A 119 6.36 1.66 0.01
CA HIS A 119 6.95 2.94 -0.39
C HIS A 119 8.47 3.06 -0.19
N VAL A 120 9.09 2.18 0.60
CA VAL A 120 10.55 2.18 0.76
C VAL A 120 11.22 1.76 -0.54
N LEU A 121 10.76 0.67 -1.18
CA LEU A 121 11.32 0.22 -2.45
C LEU A 121 11.10 1.21 -3.60
N GLU A 122 9.89 1.76 -3.70
CA GLU A 122 9.52 2.74 -4.74
C GLU A 122 10.43 3.98 -4.72
N ASN A 123 10.98 4.33 -3.56
CA ASN A 123 11.83 5.49 -3.41
C ASN A 123 13.35 5.18 -3.39
N THR A 124 13.75 3.90 -3.42
CA THR A 124 15.17 3.50 -3.29
C THR A 124 15.69 2.67 -4.44
N LEU A 125 14.97 1.63 -4.79
CA LEU A 125 15.42 0.65 -5.79
C LEU A 125 14.73 0.82 -7.14
N ILE A 126 13.52 1.41 -7.15
CA ILE A 126 12.69 1.58 -8.33
C ILE A 126 12.21 3.03 -8.37
N HIS A 127 12.39 3.71 -9.48
CA HIS A 127 12.07 5.13 -9.60
C HIS A 127 11.06 5.40 -10.72
N GLY A 128 10.11 6.30 -10.49
CA GLY A 128 9.22 6.82 -11.53
C GLY A 128 8.21 5.82 -12.11
N ILE A 129 7.94 4.72 -11.41
CA ILE A 129 6.83 3.81 -11.68
C ILE A 129 6.08 3.55 -10.37
N SER A 130 4.78 3.69 -10.38
CA SER A 130 3.95 3.46 -9.21
C SER A 130 3.60 1.98 -9.02
N HIS A 131 3.21 1.59 -7.80
CA HIS A 131 2.67 0.26 -7.57
C HIS A 131 1.38 0.01 -8.35
N GLU A 132 0.62 1.05 -8.70
CA GLU A 132 -0.58 0.95 -9.54
C GLU A 132 -0.20 0.57 -10.98
N ASP A 133 0.87 1.18 -11.55
CA ASP A 133 1.39 0.83 -12.87
C ASP A 133 1.88 -0.64 -12.88
N ILE A 134 2.59 -1.05 -11.83
CA ILE A 134 3.05 -2.44 -11.69
C ILE A 134 1.84 -3.39 -11.51
N SER A 135 0.82 -2.97 -10.75
CA SER A 135 -0.43 -3.74 -10.65
C SER A 135 -1.05 -3.99 -12.01
N LEU A 136 -1.10 -2.98 -12.87
CA LEU A 136 -1.59 -3.12 -14.25
C LEU A 136 -0.76 -4.12 -15.06
N LEU A 137 0.57 -4.07 -14.99
CA LEU A 137 1.44 -5.05 -15.68
C LEU A 137 1.16 -6.48 -15.20
N MET A 138 1.04 -6.69 -13.90
CA MET A 138 0.71 -7.98 -13.31
C MET A 138 -0.72 -8.45 -13.64
N MET A 139 -1.70 -7.53 -13.67
CA MET A 139 -3.06 -7.84 -14.10
C MET A 139 -3.10 -8.33 -15.55
N GLU A 140 -2.34 -7.71 -16.45
CA GLU A 140 -2.26 -8.13 -17.85
C GLU A 140 -1.60 -9.53 -17.98
N GLU A 141 -0.60 -9.85 -17.16
CA GLU A 141 -0.01 -11.18 -17.11
C GLU A 141 -1.02 -12.23 -16.63
N ILE A 142 -1.73 -11.96 -15.53
CA ILE A 142 -2.81 -12.84 -15.05
C ILE A 142 -3.90 -12.97 -16.11
N ASN A 143 -4.30 -11.88 -16.77
CA ASN A 143 -5.30 -11.85 -17.83
C ASN A 143 -4.94 -12.78 -18.99
N SER A 144 -3.66 -12.81 -19.36
CA SER A 144 -3.20 -13.74 -20.41
C SER A 144 -3.36 -15.21 -20.00
N CYS A 145 -3.17 -15.54 -18.73
CA CYS A 145 -3.41 -16.87 -18.17
C CYS A 145 -4.89 -17.26 -18.19
N PHE A 146 -5.78 -16.28 -18.05
CA PHE A 146 -7.25 -16.45 -18.10
C PHE A 146 -7.85 -16.17 -19.47
N ASN A 147 -7.05 -16.16 -20.56
CA ASN A 147 -7.50 -15.96 -21.95
C ASN A 147 -8.33 -14.69 -22.18
N GLY A 148 -7.97 -13.58 -21.53
CA GLY A 148 -8.62 -12.28 -21.70
C GLY A 148 -9.89 -12.06 -20.87
N GLN A 149 -10.22 -12.96 -19.95
CA GLN A 149 -11.44 -12.84 -19.12
C GLN A 149 -11.40 -11.64 -18.15
N LEU A 150 -10.21 -11.07 -17.89
CA LEU A 150 -10.02 -9.91 -17.02
C LEU A 150 -10.04 -8.56 -17.75
N ASN A 151 -10.28 -8.53 -19.07
CA ASN A 151 -10.29 -7.28 -19.84
C ASN A 151 -11.23 -6.22 -19.24
N LEU A 152 -12.42 -6.63 -18.82
CA LEU A 152 -13.38 -5.71 -18.18
C LEU A 152 -12.90 -5.22 -16.81
N ALA A 153 -12.31 -6.10 -16.00
CA ALA A 153 -11.74 -5.75 -14.71
C ALA A 153 -10.61 -4.72 -14.85
N ILE A 154 -9.72 -4.90 -15.82
CA ILE A 154 -8.64 -3.97 -16.14
C ILE A 154 -9.19 -2.63 -16.62
N SER A 155 -10.23 -2.63 -17.48
CA SER A 155 -10.86 -1.40 -17.94
C SER A 155 -11.54 -0.63 -16.80
N VAL A 156 -12.20 -1.32 -15.86
CA VAL A 156 -12.77 -0.70 -14.66
C VAL A 156 -11.67 -0.15 -13.75
N PHE A 157 -10.59 -0.91 -13.54
CA PHE A 157 -9.45 -0.47 -12.72
C PHE A 157 -8.78 0.81 -13.27
N LYS A 158 -8.63 0.91 -14.59
CA LYS A 158 -8.09 2.09 -15.27
C LYS A 158 -9.02 3.31 -15.25
N GLY A 159 -10.30 3.14 -14.91
CA GLY A 159 -11.30 4.19 -15.06
C GLY A 159 -11.77 4.42 -16.50
N ASP A 160 -11.43 3.52 -17.43
CA ASP A 160 -11.80 3.61 -18.85
C ASP A 160 -13.23 3.09 -19.12
N TYR A 161 -13.88 2.48 -18.12
CA TYR A 161 -15.23 1.93 -18.27
C TYR A 161 -16.31 3.02 -18.08
N PRO A 162 -17.38 3.06 -18.92
CA PRO A 162 -18.36 4.14 -18.90
C PRO A 162 -19.08 4.38 -17.57
N LYS A 163 -19.33 3.34 -16.78
CA LYS A 163 -19.92 3.47 -15.44
C LYS A 163 -18.83 3.84 -14.42
N ASN A 164 -18.57 5.14 -14.29
CA ASN A 164 -17.50 5.67 -13.46
C ASN A 164 -17.60 5.25 -11.98
N PHE A 165 -18.81 5.09 -11.43
CA PHE A 165 -18.99 4.68 -10.04
C PHE A 165 -18.36 3.32 -9.72
N LEU A 166 -18.18 2.42 -10.71
CA LEU A 166 -17.49 1.14 -10.51
C LEU A 166 -16.01 1.35 -10.23
N HIS A 167 -15.38 2.30 -10.93
CA HIS A 167 -14.00 2.72 -10.63
C HIS A 167 -13.92 3.41 -9.26
N GLN A 168 -14.89 4.30 -8.97
CA GLN A 168 -14.92 5.00 -7.68
C GLN A 168 -15.08 4.06 -6.47
N LEU A 169 -15.67 2.89 -6.64
CA LEU A 169 -15.70 1.85 -5.58
C LEU A 169 -14.32 1.24 -5.32
N ILE A 170 -13.38 1.31 -6.28
CA ILE A 170 -12.00 0.79 -6.16
C ILE A 170 -11.05 1.88 -5.70
N SER A 171 -11.16 3.08 -6.29
CA SER A 171 -10.25 4.20 -6.06
C SER A 171 -11.03 5.52 -6.02
N SER A 172 -11.23 6.06 -4.83
CA SER A 172 -11.84 7.37 -4.57
C SER A 172 -11.56 7.81 -3.13
N GLN A 173 -12.17 8.92 -2.66
CA GLN A 173 -12.09 9.29 -1.23
C GLN A 173 -12.90 8.36 -0.31
N LEU A 174 -13.80 7.56 -0.88
CA LEU A 174 -14.66 6.62 -0.15
C LEU A 174 -14.80 5.30 -0.92
N ASP A 175 -13.73 4.56 -1.01
CA ASP A 175 -13.63 3.28 -1.72
C ASP A 175 -13.55 2.09 -0.76
N MET A 176 -13.63 0.88 -1.31
CA MET A 176 -13.61 -0.35 -0.52
C MET A 176 -12.22 -0.70 0.01
N ASP A 177 -11.16 -0.21 -0.66
CA ASP A 177 -9.78 -0.27 -0.19
C ASP A 177 -9.64 0.46 1.16
N ARG A 178 -9.99 1.76 1.21
CA ARG A 178 -9.89 2.57 2.42
C ARG A 178 -10.78 2.07 3.55
N LEU A 179 -11.97 1.57 3.24
CA LEU A 179 -12.87 1.01 4.24
C LEU A 179 -12.34 -0.29 4.85
N ASP A 180 -11.59 -1.11 4.08
CA ASP A 180 -10.94 -2.29 4.63
C ASP A 180 -9.73 -1.89 5.45
N TYR A 181 -8.74 -1.18 4.86
CA TYR A 181 -7.48 -0.98 5.56
C TYR A 181 -7.64 -0.18 6.85
N LEU A 182 -8.47 0.85 6.91
CA LEU A 182 -8.70 1.59 8.15
C LEU A 182 -9.21 0.67 9.27
N ARG A 183 -10.19 -0.16 8.97
CA ARG A 183 -10.75 -1.10 9.94
C ARG A 183 -9.78 -2.22 10.30
N ARG A 184 -9.10 -2.77 9.32
CA ARG A 184 -8.13 -3.86 9.50
C ARG A 184 -6.90 -3.40 10.26
N ASP A 185 -6.35 -2.26 9.90
CA ASP A 185 -5.19 -1.68 10.57
C ASP A 185 -5.51 -1.31 12.03
N SER A 186 -6.70 -0.74 12.28
CA SER A 186 -7.20 -0.51 13.64
C SER A 186 -7.22 -1.80 14.47
N PHE A 187 -7.76 -2.88 13.89
CA PHE A 187 -7.82 -4.17 14.57
C PHE A 187 -6.43 -4.72 14.92
N TYR A 188 -5.52 -4.74 13.96
CA TYR A 188 -4.19 -5.34 14.14
C TYR A 188 -3.20 -4.46 14.91
N THR A 189 -3.37 -3.14 14.87
CA THR A 189 -2.56 -2.21 15.68
C THR A 189 -3.09 -2.06 17.10
N GLY A 190 -4.37 -2.35 17.32
CA GLY A 190 -5.07 -2.08 18.58
C GLY A 190 -5.42 -0.61 18.79
N VAL A 191 -5.34 0.22 17.75
CA VAL A 191 -5.71 1.65 17.78
C VAL A 191 -7.22 1.75 17.57
N THR A 192 -7.97 1.86 18.65
CA THR A 192 -9.45 1.81 18.65
C THR A 192 -10.11 2.99 17.93
N GLU A 193 -9.41 4.12 17.82
CA GLU A 193 -9.84 5.30 17.06
C GLU A 193 -9.98 5.00 15.55
N GLY A 194 -9.37 3.92 15.07
CA GLY A 194 -9.49 3.44 13.68
C GLY A 194 -10.80 2.72 13.38
N ASN A 195 -11.67 2.51 14.35
CA ASN A 195 -12.90 1.75 14.13
C ASN A 195 -13.96 2.59 13.40
N ILE A 196 -14.23 2.22 12.15
CA ILE A 196 -15.23 2.84 11.28
C ILE A 196 -16.46 1.95 11.09
N GLY A 197 -17.63 2.55 10.92
CA GLY A 197 -18.87 1.87 10.62
C GLY A 197 -19.02 1.50 9.14
N SER A 198 -18.08 0.75 8.54
CA SER A 198 -18.06 0.42 7.11
C SER A 198 -19.39 -0.15 6.60
N ALA A 199 -20.01 -1.06 7.34
CA ALA A 199 -21.31 -1.66 6.95
C ALA A 199 -22.44 -0.61 6.85
N ARG A 200 -22.45 0.42 7.70
CA ARG A 200 -23.42 1.52 7.62
C ARG A 200 -23.10 2.42 6.43
N ILE A 201 -21.83 2.75 6.20
CA ILE A 201 -21.41 3.55 5.05
C ILE A 201 -21.86 2.87 3.75
N ILE A 202 -21.58 1.59 3.57
CA ILE A 202 -21.97 0.80 2.40
C ILE A 202 -23.49 0.83 2.17
N LYS A 203 -24.29 0.74 3.23
CA LYS A 203 -25.76 0.84 3.12
C LYS A 203 -26.24 2.23 2.69
N MET A 204 -25.43 3.26 2.94
CA MET A 204 -25.77 4.64 2.54
C MET A 204 -25.22 5.00 1.15
N LEU A 205 -24.37 4.18 0.53
CA LEU A 205 -23.93 4.39 -0.85
C LEU A 205 -25.09 4.40 -1.81
N ASN A 206 -25.04 5.27 -2.82
CA ASN A 206 -26.00 5.38 -3.91
C ASN A 206 -25.28 5.82 -5.19
N VAL A 207 -25.95 5.86 -6.30
CA VAL A 207 -25.40 6.30 -7.59
C VAL A 207 -26.36 7.28 -8.26
N VAL A 208 -25.85 8.40 -8.71
CA VAL A 208 -26.58 9.39 -9.49
C VAL A 208 -25.74 9.79 -10.70
N ASN A 209 -26.27 9.67 -11.90
CA ASN A 209 -25.56 9.99 -13.15
C ASN A 209 -24.20 9.32 -13.25
N ASP A 210 -24.13 8.02 -12.99
CA ASP A 210 -22.92 7.18 -12.99
C ASP A 210 -21.81 7.65 -12.01
N THR A 211 -22.17 8.47 -11.03
CA THR A 211 -21.28 8.94 -9.97
C THR A 211 -21.71 8.37 -8.62
N LEU A 212 -20.73 7.91 -7.82
CA LEU A 212 -20.94 7.41 -6.47
C LEU A 212 -21.31 8.58 -5.54
N VAL A 213 -22.40 8.43 -4.80
CA VAL A 213 -22.88 9.42 -3.83
C VAL A 213 -23.24 8.71 -2.53
N VAL A 214 -23.41 9.47 -1.45
CA VAL A 214 -23.89 8.95 -0.16
C VAL A 214 -25.19 9.63 0.22
N ASP A 215 -26.20 8.85 0.58
CA ASP A 215 -27.46 9.39 1.08
C ASP A 215 -27.22 10.27 2.33
N GLN A 216 -27.89 11.40 2.45
CA GLN A 216 -27.75 12.38 3.55
C GLN A 216 -27.76 11.73 4.95
N LYS A 217 -28.50 10.64 5.13
CA LYS A 217 -28.54 9.86 6.39
C LYS A 217 -27.19 9.26 6.78
N GLY A 218 -26.23 9.23 5.87
CA GLY A 218 -24.88 8.72 6.05
C GLY A 218 -23.88 9.74 6.60
N ILE A 219 -24.21 11.04 6.66
CA ILE A 219 -23.27 12.13 6.98
C ILE A 219 -22.48 11.85 8.27
N TYR A 220 -23.14 11.52 9.37
CA TYR A 220 -22.43 11.25 10.64
C TYR A 220 -21.44 10.08 10.56
N SER A 221 -21.71 9.09 9.71
CA SER A 221 -20.77 7.98 9.50
C SER A 221 -19.55 8.41 8.68
N LEU A 222 -19.74 9.33 7.74
CA LEU A 222 -18.66 9.92 6.95
C LEU A 222 -17.80 10.88 7.77
N GLU A 223 -18.41 11.67 8.65
CA GLU A 223 -17.69 12.53 9.59
C GLU A 223 -16.78 11.71 10.50
N ASN A 224 -17.31 10.61 11.04
CA ASN A 224 -16.50 9.65 11.80
C ASN A 224 -15.40 9.04 10.94
N TYR A 225 -15.69 8.64 9.71
CA TYR A 225 -14.71 8.09 8.76
C TYR A 225 -13.56 9.07 8.49
N LEU A 226 -13.84 10.33 8.17
CA LEU A 226 -12.82 11.34 7.90
C LEU A 226 -11.97 11.65 9.15
N THR A 227 -12.61 11.72 10.32
CA THR A 227 -11.92 11.90 11.60
C THR A 227 -11.01 10.73 11.91
N THR A 228 -11.52 9.51 11.78
CA THR A 228 -10.80 8.25 11.98
C THR A 228 -9.59 8.15 11.05
N ARG A 229 -9.78 8.43 9.75
CA ARG A 229 -8.71 8.46 8.77
C ARG A 229 -7.57 9.38 9.21
N ARG A 230 -7.90 10.60 9.67
CA ARG A 230 -6.91 11.55 10.18
C ARG A 230 -6.15 11.01 11.39
N LEU A 231 -6.84 10.40 12.34
CA LEU A 231 -6.24 9.84 13.55
C LEU A 231 -5.29 8.68 13.19
N MET A 232 -5.72 7.75 12.32
CA MET A 232 -4.90 6.64 11.86
C MET A 232 -3.64 7.11 11.15
N TYR A 233 -3.73 8.17 10.32
CA TYR A 233 -2.55 8.74 9.66
C TYR A 233 -1.49 9.19 10.67
N TRP A 234 -1.88 9.94 11.70
CA TRP A 234 -0.90 10.45 12.66
C TRP A 234 -0.45 9.43 13.70
N GLN A 235 -1.35 8.56 14.13
CA GLN A 235 -1.03 7.55 15.15
C GLN A 235 -0.29 6.35 14.56
N VAL A 236 -0.65 5.90 13.36
CA VAL A 236 -0.11 4.66 12.77
C VAL A 236 0.83 4.95 11.61
N TYR A 237 0.33 5.49 10.50
CA TYR A 237 1.09 5.55 9.25
C TYR A 237 2.24 6.56 9.30
N LEU A 238 2.07 7.67 9.99
CA LEU A 238 3.11 8.69 10.17
C LEU A 238 3.68 8.71 11.60
N HIS A 239 3.54 7.59 12.33
CA HIS A 239 4.14 7.51 13.65
C HIS A 239 5.65 7.68 13.54
N ARG A 240 6.20 8.64 14.32
CA ARG A 240 7.60 9.07 14.22
C ARG A 240 8.62 7.93 14.23
N THR A 241 8.36 6.88 15.04
CA THR A 241 9.23 5.71 15.13
C THR A 241 9.16 4.84 13.89
N CYS A 242 7.96 4.67 13.28
CA CYS A 242 7.81 3.94 12.01
C CYS A 242 8.55 4.68 10.90
N VAL A 243 8.35 5.99 10.78
CA VAL A 243 9.05 6.84 9.80
C VAL A 243 10.57 6.72 9.98
N ALA A 244 11.09 6.81 11.20
CA ALA A 244 12.52 6.65 11.44
C ALA A 244 13.04 5.27 11.01
N TYR A 245 12.28 4.22 11.28
CA TYR A 245 12.67 2.85 10.95
C TYR A 245 12.67 2.60 9.44
N GLU A 246 11.71 3.19 8.73
CA GLU A 246 11.70 3.20 7.26
C GLU A 246 12.93 3.94 6.70
N LYS A 247 13.34 5.06 7.31
CA LYS A 247 14.54 5.80 6.87
C LYS A 247 15.83 5.00 7.07
N VAL A 248 15.94 4.22 8.14
CA VAL A 248 17.07 3.28 8.32
C VAL A 248 17.09 2.27 7.18
N LEU A 249 15.92 1.70 6.82
CA LEU A 249 15.82 0.75 5.71
C LEU A 249 16.20 1.38 4.36
N VAL A 250 15.69 2.59 4.09
CA VAL A 250 16.06 3.38 2.89
C VAL A 250 17.59 3.52 2.80
N ASN A 251 18.21 4.02 3.86
CA ASN A 251 19.65 4.28 3.89
C ASN A 251 20.47 2.97 3.75
N MET A 252 20.00 1.89 4.38
CA MET A 252 20.65 0.57 4.28
C MET A 252 20.61 0.01 2.86
N LEU A 253 19.46 0.07 2.18
CA LEU A 253 19.31 -0.37 0.79
C LEU A 253 20.14 0.50 -0.16
N THR A 254 20.18 1.81 0.08
CA THR A 254 21.02 2.74 -0.69
C THR A 254 22.49 2.37 -0.53
N ARG A 255 22.97 2.15 0.71
CA ARG A 255 24.36 1.74 0.93
C ARG A 255 24.69 0.40 0.25
N ALA A 256 23.81 -0.59 0.37
CA ALA A 256 23.98 -1.89 -0.29
C ALA A 256 24.10 -1.74 -1.82
N LYS A 257 23.25 -0.90 -2.41
CA LYS A 257 23.28 -0.57 -3.85
C LYS A 257 24.60 0.09 -4.26
N ASP A 258 25.09 1.06 -3.48
CA ASP A 258 26.32 1.77 -3.77
C ASP A 258 27.54 0.86 -3.64
N LEU A 259 27.57 -0.04 -2.67
CA LEU A 259 28.64 -1.06 -2.51
C LEU A 259 28.67 -2.02 -3.70
N ILE A 260 27.53 -2.53 -4.17
CA ILE A 260 27.45 -3.40 -5.35
C ILE A 260 27.94 -2.66 -6.60
N LYS A 261 27.52 -1.38 -6.78
CA LYS A 261 28.00 -0.54 -7.89
C LYS A 261 29.49 -0.28 -7.85
N ALA A 262 30.05 -0.24 -6.65
CA ALA A 262 31.51 -0.15 -6.43
C ALA A 262 32.25 -1.49 -6.63
N GLY A 263 31.55 -2.56 -7.00
CA GLY A 263 32.12 -3.89 -7.26
C GLY A 263 32.36 -4.72 -6.01
N GLN A 264 31.77 -4.36 -4.87
CA GLN A 264 31.87 -5.17 -3.65
C GLN A 264 30.83 -6.31 -3.67
N ASP A 265 31.18 -7.42 -3.03
CA ASP A 265 30.28 -8.56 -2.88
C ASP A 265 29.32 -8.33 -1.71
N VAL A 266 28.05 -8.07 -2.02
CA VAL A 266 26.99 -7.86 -1.05
C VAL A 266 25.92 -8.92 -1.26
N PHE A 267 25.71 -9.77 -0.25
CA PHE A 267 24.70 -10.83 -0.32
C PHE A 267 23.31 -10.27 -0.62
N ALA A 268 22.63 -10.88 -1.57
CA ALA A 268 21.21 -10.66 -1.86
C ALA A 268 20.62 -11.90 -2.53
N SER A 269 19.29 -12.09 -2.41
CA SER A 269 18.59 -13.06 -3.27
C SER A 269 18.72 -12.63 -4.74
N PRO A 270 18.55 -13.54 -5.72
CA PRO A 270 18.67 -13.19 -7.13
C PRO A 270 17.81 -11.99 -7.53
N SER A 271 16.56 -11.95 -7.07
CA SER A 271 15.62 -10.87 -7.38
C SER A 271 16.01 -9.55 -6.71
N LEU A 272 16.42 -9.56 -5.44
CA LEU A 272 16.93 -8.37 -4.76
C LEU A 272 18.22 -7.87 -5.41
N HIS A 273 19.14 -8.77 -5.75
CA HIS A 273 20.40 -8.43 -6.42
C HIS A 273 20.16 -7.73 -7.76
N TYR A 274 19.13 -8.16 -8.52
CA TYR A 274 18.77 -7.50 -9.77
C TYR A 274 18.48 -6.00 -9.56
N PHE A 275 17.68 -5.63 -8.54
CA PHE A 275 17.32 -4.24 -8.24
C PHE A 275 18.44 -3.44 -7.57
N LEU A 276 19.34 -4.10 -6.83
CA LEU A 276 20.52 -3.46 -6.25
C LEU A 276 21.59 -3.17 -7.33
N SER A 277 21.65 -3.99 -8.38
CA SER A 277 22.68 -3.85 -9.45
C SER A 277 22.27 -2.91 -10.57
N ASN A 278 20.98 -2.60 -10.72
CA ASN A 278 20.47 -1.81 -11.83
C ASN A 278 19.73 -0.55 -11.34
N ASP A 279 19.74 0.50 -12.17
CA ASP A 279 18.91 1.67 -11.94
C ASP A 279 17.59 1.48 -12.70
N VAL A 280 16.61 0.94 -11.97
CA VAL A 280 15.32 0.53 -12.55
C VAL A 280 14.32 1.66 -12.45
N ASP A 281 13.79 2.06 -13.60
CA ASP A 281 12.71 3.03 -13.76
C ASP A 281 11.59 2.50 -14.65
N ALA A 282 10.57 3.32 -14.92
CA ALA A 282 9.45 2.96 -15.80
C ALA A 282 9.93 2.56 -17.21
N GLN A 283 10.98 3.23 -17.72
CA GLN A 283 11.53 2.94 -19.04
C GLN A 283 12.29 1.61 -19.05
N TRP A 284 12.94 1.27 -17.92
CA TRP A 284 13.61 0.00 -17.72
C TRP A 284 12.61 -1.16 -17.77
N PHE A 285 11.50 -1.06 -17.05
CA PHE A 285 10.44 -2.10 -17.08
C PHE A 285 9.91 -2.35 -18.48
N SER A 286 9.76 -1.31 -19.31
CA SER A 286 9.27 -1.46 -20.68
C SER A 286 10.25 -2.16 -21.62
N LYS A 287 11.56 -2.05 -21.35
CA LYS A 287 12.63 -2.59 -22.19
C LYS A 287 13.15 -3.94 -21.71
N HIS A 288 12.96 -4.27 -20.45
CA HIS A 288 13.53 -5.43 -19.77
C HIS A 288 12.43 -6.28 -19.13
N PRO A 289 11.84 -7.24 -19.86
CA PRO A 289 10.77 -8.11 -19.32
C PRO A 289 11.20 -8.90 -18.07
N GLU A 290 12.52 -9.11 -17.89
CA GLU A 290 13.07 -9.72 -16.69
C GLU A 290 12.90 -8.86 -15.43
N ALA A 291 12.71 -7.54 -15.57
CA ALA A 291 12.45 -6.66 -14.42
C ALA A 291 11.15 -7.03 -13.71
N LEU A 292 10.05 -7.23 -14.48
CA LEU A 292 8.78 -7.66 -13.90
C LEU A 292 8.91 -9.04 -13.24
N ARG A 293 9.57 -10.02 -13.89
CA ARG A 293 9.77 -11.36 -13.33
C ARG A 293 10.57 -11.34 -12.02
N ASN A 294 11.62 -10.52 -11.92
CA ASN A 294 12.35 -10.36 -10.66
C ASN A 294 11.49 -9.66 -9.60
N TYR A 295 10.64 -8.70 -10.00
CA TYR A 295 9.74 -8.01 -9.07
C TYR A 295 8.66 -8.95 -8.51
N GLU A 296 8.13 -9.84 -9.31
CA GLU A 296 7.13 -10.86 -8.94
C GLU A 296 7.64 -11.84 -7.88
N GLU A 297 8.94 -12.10 -7.86
CA GLU A 297 9.56 -12.98 -6.88
C GLU A 297 10.00 -12.26 -5.60
N LEU A 298 10.02 -10.91 -5.61
CA LEU A 298 10.50 -10.11 -4.49
C LEU A 298 9.43 -9.97 -3.40
N ASP A 299 9.77 -10.30 -2.15
CA ASP A 299 8.92 -10.13 -0.97
C ASP A 299 9.71 -9.70 0.28
N ASP A 300 9.02 -9.54 1.43
CA ASP A 300 9.65 -9.07 2.67
C ASP A 300 10.80 -9.97 3.13
N SER A 301 10.76 -11.27 2.81
CA SER A 301 11.79 -12.23 3.25
C SER A 301 13.14 -12.01 2.56
N ASP A 302 13.18 -11.46 1.35
CA ASP A 302 14.42 -11.12 0.66
C ASP A 302 15.22 -10.08 1.45
N ILE A 303 14.52 -9.04 1.90
CA ILE A 303 15.10 -7.95 2.67
C ILE A 303 15.54 -8.42 4.07
N TRP A 304 14.66 -9.18 4.77
CA TRP A 304 14.98 -9.71 6.09
C TRP A 304 16.17 -10.69 6.05
N SER A 305 16.25 -11.52 5.00
CA SER A 305 17.37 -12.44 4.80
C SER A 305 18.67 -11.70 4.55
N ALA A 306 18.65 -10.70 3.68
CA ALA A 306 19.79 -9.87 3.36
C ALA A 306 20.31 -9.14 4.61
N MET A 307 19.45 -8.50 5.41
CA MET A 307 19.84 -7.83 6.66
C MET A 307 20.60 -8.74 7.63
N LYS A 308 20.18 -10.01 7.77
CA LYS A 308 20.87 -10.97 8.66
C LYS A 308 22.31 -11.24 8.24
N VAL A 309 22.59 -11.22 6.95
CA VAL A 309 23.94 -11.38 6.41
C VAL A 309 24.70 -10.05 6.50
N TRP A 310 24.06 -8.94 6.13
CA TRP A 310 24.68 -7.60 6.16
C TRP A 310 25.11 -7.16 7.56
N LYS A 311 24.45 -7.65 8.61
CA LYS A 311 24.91 -7.44 10.00
C LYS A 311 26.37 -7.80 10.23
N HIS A 312 26.91 -8.73 9.46
CA HIS A 312 28.29 -9.23 9.55
C HIS A 312 29.17 -8.78 8.36
N HIS A 313 28.70 -7.82 7.57
CA HIS A 313 29.45 -7.30 6.44
C HIS A 313 30.64 -6.45 6.92
N GLU A 314 31.73 -6.42 6.13
CA GLU A 314 32.95 -5.67 6.46
C GLU A 314 32.72 -4.14 6.43
N ASP A 315 31.79 -3.66 5.59
CA ASP A 315 31.42 -2.26 5.57
C ASP A 315 30.71 -1.87 6.88
N LYS A 316 31.33 -0.94 7.61
CA LYS A 316 30.83 -0.48 8.92
C LYS A 316 29.44 0.12 8.86
N ILE A 317 29.10 0.82 7.78
CA ILE A 317 27.83 1.52 7.63
C ILE A 317 26.73 0.50 7.41
N LEU A 318 26.90 -0.39 6.43
CA LEU A 318 25.93 -1.43 6.13
C LEU A 318 25.68 -2.34 7.33
N SER A 319 26.76 -2.79 8.01
CA SER A 319 26.64 -3.66 9.18
C SER A 319 26.01 -2.96 10.39
N THR A 320 26.27 -1.67 10.58
CA THR A 320 25.62 -0.86 11.63
C THR A 320 24.14 -0.72 11.36
N LEU A 321 23.73 -0.29 10.14
CA LEU A 321 22.33 -0.13 9.77
C LEU A 321 21.56 -1.45 9.88
N ALA A 322 22.14 -2.55 9.40
CA ALA A 322 21.52 -3.88 9.51
C ALA A 322 21.39 -4.33 10.98
N THR A 323 22.38 -4.06 11.81
CA THR A 323 22.31 -4.32 13.25
C THR A 323 21.23 -3.49 13.91
N ASP A 324 21.14 -2.20 13.62
CA ASP A 324 20.15 -1.29 14.17
C ASP A 324 18.73 -1.71 13.80
N MET A 325 18.53 -2.20 12.58
CA MET A 325 17.27 -2.77 12.14
C MET A 325 16.91 -4.04 12.91
N LEU A 326 17.81 -5.01 12.99
CA LEU A 326 17.55 -6.31 13.60
C LEU A 326 17.41 -6.24 15.12
N ASP A 327 18.23 -5.42 15.78
CA ASP A 327 18.27 -5.29 17.24
C ASP A 327 17.34 -4.17 17.76
N ARG A 328 16.55 -3.57 16.88
CA ARG A 328 15.59 -2.46 17.18
C ARG A 328 16.30 -1.24 17.81
N ARG A 329 17.47 -0.87 17.33
CA ARG A 329 18.18 0.35 17.71
C ARG A 329 17.71 1.50 16.82
N ILE A 330 16.56 2.08 17.16
CA ILE A 330 15.89 3.07 16.34
C ILE A 330 16.61 4.40 16.37
N PHE A 331 16.76 5.06 15.23
CA PHE A 331 17.28 6.42 15.13
C PHE A 331 16.54 7.36 16.06
N LYS A 332 17.25 8.34 16.59
CA LYS A 332 16.62 9.46 17.29
C LYS A 332 15.82 10.28 16.29
N VAL A 333 14.60 10.66 16.69
CA VAL A 333 13.69 11.45 15.85
C VAL A 333 13.41 12.77 16.52
N GLU A 334 13.68 13.84 15.80
CA GLU A 334 13.24 15.20 16.15
C GLU A 334 12.20 15.62 15.09
N VAL A 335 11.10 16.19 15.53
CA VAL A 335 10.02 16.68 14.66
C VAL A 335 9.88 18.18 14.89
N HIS A 336 10.00 18.96 13.83
CA HIS A 336 9.98 20.41 13.86
C HIS A 336 8.85 20.95 12.98
N GLU A 337 8.37 22.14 13.31
CA GLU A 337 7.40 22.89 12.51
C GLU A 337 8.10 23.70 11.40
N ASP A 338 9.35 24.08 11.64
CA ASP A 338 10.21 24.84 10.71
C ASP A 338 11.30 23.98 10.11
N PRO A 339 11.87 24.37 8.94
CA PRO A 339 13.01 23.70 8.34
C PRO A 339 14.21 23.58 9.28
N ILE A 340 14.90 22.46 9.23
CA ILE A 340 16.06 22.19 10.08
C ILE A 340 17.25 23.02 9.58
N PRO A 341 17.92 23.79 10.45
CA PRO A 341 19.08 24.58 10.06
C PRO A 341 20.23 23.71 9.51
N GLU A 342 20.88 24.15 8.45
CA GLU A 342 21.98 23.43 7.78
C GLU A 342 23.15 23.18 8.73
N GLU A 343 23.52 24.19 9.56
CA GLU A 343 24.54 24.06 10.60
C GLU A 343 24.26 22.91 11.58
N ARG A 344 22.99 22.62 11.89
CA ARG A 344 22.57 21.48 12.72
C ARG A 344 22.86 20.15 12.02
N ILE A 345 22.58 20.09 10.70
CA ILE A 345 22.79 18.91 9.86
C ILE A 345 24.30 18.61 9.75
N GLU A 346 25.09 19.62 9.43
CA GLU A 346 26.56 19.51 9.32
C GLU A 346 27.20 19.09 10.67
N GLY A 347 26.77 19.71 11.77
CA GLY A 347 27.24 19.34 13.10
C GLY A 347 26.93 17.88 13.48
N LEU A 348 25.81 17.34 13.02
CA LEU A 348 25.47 15.93 13.21
C LEU A 348 26.31 15.00 12.33
N HIS A 349 26.58 15.36 11.06
CA HIS A 349 27.47 14.58 10.19
C HIS A 349 28.86 14.41 10.81
N ILE A 350 29.47 15.50 11.29
CA ILE A 350 30.77 15.48 11.94
C ILE A 350 30.74 14.55 13.19
N LYS A 351 29.70 14.68 14.00
CA LYS A 351 29.57 13.91 15.24
C LYS A 351 29.39 12.42 14.97
N ILE A 352 28.56 12.05 13.99
CA ILE A 352 28.35 10.66 13.55
C ILE A 352 29.66 10.08 13.02
N ALA A 353 30.35 10.82 12.15
CA ALA A 353 31.60 10.40 11.56
C ALA A 353 32.68 10.12 12.63
N GLN A 354 32.80 11.00 13.63
CA GLN A 354 33.76 10.82 14.75
C GLN A 354 33.42 9.61 15.62
N GLN A 355 32.12 9.40 15.92
CA GLN A 355 31.70 8.28 16.77
C GLN A 355 31.94 6.92 16.13
N LEU A 356 31.71 6.83 14.84
CA LEU A 356 31.80 5.56 14.10
C LEU A 356 33.17 5.38 13.42
N ASP A 357 34.05 6.39 13.47
CA ASP A 357 35.32 6.39 12.77
C ASP A 357 35.10 6.05 11.27
N ILE A 358 34.29 6.89 10.61
CA ILE A 358 33.97 6.84 9.16
C ILE A 358 34.22 8.21 8.53
N PRO A 359 34.37 8.31 7.20
CA PRO A 359 34.40 9.59 6.49
C PRO A 359 33.15 10.43 6.76
N VAL A 360 33.33 11.76 6.84
CA VAL A 360 32.21 12.70 7.09
C VAL A 360 31.19 12.63 5.96
N GLU A 361 31.66 12.46 4.72
CA GLU A 361 30.83 12.27 3.53
C GLU A 361 29.90 11.05 3.63
N ASP A 362 30.28 10.02 4.35
CA ASP A 362 29.48 8.80 4.54
C ASP A 362 28.46 8.92 5.69
N ALA A 363 28.54 9.94 6.52
CA ALA A 363 27.64 10.12 7.66
C ALA A 363 26.15 10.31 7.24
N HIS A 364 25.90 10.71 6.00
CA HIS A 364 24.56 10.87 5.47
C HIS A 364 23.75 9.56 5.44
N TYR A 365 24.38 8.37 5.37
CA TYR A 365 23.69 7.09 5.52
C TYR A 365 23.14 6.84 6.92
N LEU A 366 23.61 7.56 7.92
CA LEU A 366 23.25 7.36 9.32
C LEU A 366 22.34 8.49 9.85
N MET A 367 21.85 9.31 8.96
CA MET A 367 20.83 10.30 9.24
C MET A 367 19.92 10.53 8.02
N ASN A 368 18.77 11.16 8.26
CA ASN A 368 17.84 11.53 7.22
C ASN A 368 17.09 12.80 7.61
N VAL A 369 16.97 13.73 6.67
CA VAL A 369 16.11 14.90 6.79
C VAL A 369 14.97 14.73 5.79
N SER A 370 13.73 14.82 6.25
CA SER A 370 12.57 14.67 5.38
C SER A 370 11.45 15.60 5.78
N THR A 371 10.68 16.03 4.78
CA THR A 371 9.48 16.82 4.99
C THR A 371 8.26 15.96 4.69
N ILE A 372 7.37 15.83 5.67
CA ILE A 372 6.09 15.16 5.48
C ILE A 372 5.01 16.23 5.40
N SER A 373 4.26 16.21 4.31
CA SER A 373 3.14 17.12 4.08
C SER A 373 1.93 16.30 3.67
N LYS A 374 0.84 16.40 4.45
CA LYS A 374 -0.42 15.71 4.17
C LYS A 374 -1.61 16.61 4.48
N ASP A 375 -2.55 16.61 3.56
CA ASP A 375 -3.95 16.96 3.76
C ASP A 375 -4.75 15.68 3.97
N MET A 376 -5.84 15.77 4.69
CA MET A 376 -6.67 14.59 5.02
C MET A 376 -7.90 14.51 4.12
N TYR A 377 -8.28 15.60 3.53
CA TYR A 377 -9.39 15.71 2.58
C TYR A 377 -9.07 16.83 1.59
N ASN A 378 -9.14 16.54 0.30
CA ASN A 378 -8.96 17.53 -0.75
C ASN A 378 -10.22 17.57 -1.62
N VAL A 379 -10.92 18.69 -1.57
CA VAL A 379 -12.17 18.92 -2.33
C VAL A 379 -11.89 19.05 -3.83
N GLU A 380 -10.68 19.50 -4.20
CA GLU A 380 -10.34 19.77 -5.60
C GLU A 380 -10.03 18.48 -6.38
N ASP A 381 -9.46 17.45 -5.71
CA ASP A 381 -9.01 16.23 -6.39
C ASP A 381 -10.10 15.16 -6.47
N ASP A 382 -10.93 15.00 -5.42
CA ASP A 382 -12.01 13.99 -5.39
C ASP A 382 -12.95 14.27 -4.21
N SER A 383 -14.16 14.72 -4.49
CA SER A 383 -15.15 15.10 -3.48
C SER A 383 -16.01 13.92 -3.02
N ILE A 384 -16.42 13.90 -1.74
CA ILE A 384 -17.46 12.97 -1.26
C ILE A 384 -18.83 13.63 -1.46
N ALA A 385 -19.55 13.17 -2.46
CA ALA A 385 -20.84 13.71 -2.83
C ALA A 385 -21.97 13.19 -1.93
N ILE A 386 -22.78 14.10 -1.38
CA ILE A 386 -23.93 13.81 -0.53
C ILE A 386 -25.22 14.08 -1.30
N LEU A 387 -26.11 13.09 -1.34
CA LEU A 387 -27.42 13.18 -1.94
C LEU A 387 -28.46 13.52 -0.88
N ASP A 388 -29.11 14.66 -1.00
CA ASP A 388 -30.20 15.09 -0.11
C ASP A 388 -31.56 14.45 -0.48
N LYS A 389 -32.60 14.77 0.31
CA LYS A 389 -33.96 14.26 0.10
C LYS A 389 -34.67 14.84 -1.14
N ASN A 390 -34.17 15.96 -1.66
CA ASN A 390 -34.75 16.66 -2.82
C ASN A 390 -34.05 16.22 -4.11
N GLY A 391 -33.00 15.39 -4.02
CA GLY A 391 -32.19 14.95 -5.16
C GLY A 391 -31.05 15.91 -5.48
N GLU A 392 -30.74 16.87 -4.62
CA GLU A 392 -29.57 17.77 -4.75
C GLU A 392 -28.30 17.10 -4.25
N ILE A 393 -27.21 17.37 -4.96
CA ILE A 393 -25.89 16.83 -4.63
C ILE A 393 -25.00 17.98 -4.14
N THR A 394 -24.43 17.81 -2.94
CA THR A 394 -23.49 18.76 -2.34
C THR A 394 -22.25 18.02 -1.84
N ASP A 395 -21.13 18.69 -1.71
CA ASP A 395 -19.95 18.10 -1.08
C ASP A 395 -20.15 17.94 0.43
N ILE A 396 -19.51 16.93 1.03
CA ILE A 396 -19.59 16.71 2.49
C ILE A 396 -19.11 17.93 3.28
N SER A 397 -18.22 18.75 2.74
CA SER A 397 -17.73 19.97 3.39
C SER A 397 -18.81 21.03 3.59
N GLU A 398 -19.82 21.03 2.72
CA GLU A 398 -20.98 21.92 2.79
C GLU A 398 -22.15 21.28 3.54
N ALA A 399 -22.32 19.96 3.39
CA ALA A 399 -23.41 19.21 3.98
C ALA A 399 -23.22 18.91 5.49
N SER A 400 -21.96 18.91 5.97
CA SER A 400 -21.63 18.55 7.36
C SER A 400 -21.81 19.74 8.33
N GLU A 401 -22.51 19.50 9.43
CA GLU A 401 -22.70 20.47 10.51
C GLU A 401 -21.62 20.37 11.60
N LEU A 402 -21.00 19.20 11.77
CA LEU A 402 -20.07 18.90 12.88
C LEU A 402 -18.61 19.09 12.49
N LEU A 403 -18.26 18.79 11.26
CA LEU A 403 -16.87 18.86 10.79
C LEU A 403 -16.61 20.24 10.18
N ASN A 404 -15.70 20.98 10.81
CA ASN A 404 -15.04 22.05 10.06
C ASN A 404 -14.05 21.39 9.07
N VAL A 405 -14.59 20.98 7.90
CA VAL A 405 -13.83 20.27 6.85
C VAL A 405 -12.67 21.14 6.36
N GLN A 406 -12.75 22.47 6.47
CA GLN A 406 -11.63 23.37 6.19
C GLN A 406 -10.42 23.09 7.10
N LEU A 407 -10.64 22.61 8.33
CA LEU A 407 -9.55 22.16 9.20
C LEU A 407 -8.96 20.82 8.76
N LEU A 408 -9.74 19.96 8.13
CA LEU A 408 -9.26 18.69 7.57
C LEU A 408 -8.49 18.90 6.27
N SER A 409 -8.86 19.90 5.47
CA SER A 409 -8.17 20.28 4.23
C SER A 409 -6.88 21.06 4.49
N LYS A 410 -6.65 21.50 5.73
CA LYS A 410 -5.41 22.22 6.05
C LYS A 410 -4.20 21.29 5.94
N LYS A 411 -3.32 21.62 5.00
CA LYS A 411 -2.06 20.90 4.78
C LYS A 411 -1.15 21.07 6.00
N ILE A 412 -0.90 19.98 6.72
CA ILE A 412 0.04 19.96 7.84
C ILE A 412 1.41 19.56 7.30
N ARG A 413 2.40 20.42 7.50
CA ARG A 413 3.79 20.16 7.14
C ARG A 413 4.61 19.98 8.40
N LYS A 414 5.41 18.91 8.46
CA LYS A 414 6.35 18.65 9.54
C LYS A 414 7.71 18.25 8.97
N TYR A 415 8.77 18.70 9.62
CA TYR A 415 10.14 18.39 9.26
C TYR A 415 10.70 17.37 10.24
N TYR A 416 11.16 16.25 9.70
CA TYR A 416 11.70 15.13 10.47
C TYR A 416 13.22 15.11 10.30
N LEU A 417 13.93 15.11 11.43
CA LEU A 417 15.36 14.84 11.51
C LEU A 417 15.53 13.51 12.23
N CYS A 418 15.96 12.51 11.50
CA CYS A 418 16.23 11.17 12.01
C CYS A 418 17.73 10.92 11.95
N TYR A 419 18.34 10.47 13.04
CA TYR A 419 19.77 10.20 13.08
C TYR A 419 20.14 9.12 14.10
N GLN A 420 21.26 8.46 13.88
CA GLN A 420 21.77 7.44 14.78
C GLN A 420 21.96 8.01 16.20
N ARG A 421 21.58 7.21 17.20
CA ARG A 421 21.73 7.63 18.59
C ARG A 421 23.21 7.64 18.98
N PHE A 422 23.60 8.64 19.71
CA PHE A 422 24.89 8.71 20.41
C PHE A 422 24.77 7.96 21.73
N GLU A 423 25.71 7.07 22.03
CA GLU A 423 25.87 6.48 23.36
C GLU A 423 26.40 7.47 24.38
#